data_36f1d6017d58808e0700befd502882b8
#
_entry.id   36f1d6017d58808e0700befd502882b8
#
_cell.length_a   1.000
_cell.length_b   1.000
_cell.length_c   1.000
_cell.angle_alpha   90.00
_cell.angle_beta   90.00
_cell.angle_gamma   90.00
#
_symmetry.space_group_name_H-M   'P 1'
#
loop_
_entity.id
_entity.type
_entity.pdbx_description
1 polymer ?
#
loop_
_entity_poly.entity_id
_entity_poly.type
_entity_poly.pdbx_seq_one_letter_code
_entity_poly.pdbx_strand_id
1 'polypeptide(L)'
;MAQLENTWRYGQVKSNTLNVRREPSRKARRWNNVCPMNRLVLVKPCDVDGWYETLYRGEPAYVMAEFIKLLDAPVPASIVERMLFMAEPEKGRNKSIYFNGYGGKWCHRFADWLAMNAGMPTEMIPNTSNCGKGIVWFATNPNSNGFYFKNTNHKMRMIQAYPALEHLSNELLVTETAYIPQPGDYVYFRWKKAADSVNVSHVGIVAATTSGQITTWEGNASGKVGQRSYSLDDAQIVGYGRLCYSDIFEATP
;
A
#
# COMPACT_ATOMS: atom_id res chain seq x y z
N MET A 1 -4.55 -36.68 -11.07
CA MET A 1 -4.71 -35.39 -10.43
C MET A 1 -3.53 -34.53 -10.89
N ALA A 2 -3.79 -33.44 -11.62
CA ALA A 2 -2.71 -32.53 -12.02
C ALA A 2 -2.06 -31.98 -10.76
N GLN A 3 -0.73 -32.08 -10.66
CA GLN A 3 0.02 -31.37 -9.65
C GLN A 3 -0.32 -29.89 -9.79
N LEU A 4 -1.02 -29.32 -8.81
CA LEU A 4 -1.17 -27.89 -8.69
C LEU A 4 0.23 -27.33 -8.53
N GLU A 5 0.72 -26.64 -9.56
CA GLU A 5 1.99 -25.94 -9.53
C GLU A 5 2.04 -25.09 -8.26
N ASN A 6 3.17 -25.07 -7.59
CA ASN A 6 3.41 -24.32 -6.33
C ASN A 6 3.52 -22.82 -6.63
N THR A 7 2.56 -22.29 -7.36
CA THR A 7 2.51 -20.92 -7.86
C THR A 7 1.48 -20.09 -7.12
N TRP A 8 1.77 -18.82 -6.92
CA TRP A 8 0.83 -17.87 -6.34
C TRP A 8 -0.36 -17.64 -7.27
N ARG A 9 -1.56 -17.59 -6.70
CA ARG A 9 -2.81 -17.29 -7.38
C ARG A 9 -3.60 -16.24 -6.62
N TYR A 10 -4.51 -15.55 -7.28
CA TYR A 10 -5.50 -14.73 -6.59
C TYR A 10 -6.62 -15.60 -6.03
N GLY A 11 -6.87 -15.44 -4.74
CA GLY A 11 -8.03 -15.98 -4.06
C GLY A 11 -8.99 -14.86 -3.66
N GLN A 12 -10.27 -15.03 -3.95
CA GLN A 12 -11.32 -14.14 -3.47
C GLN A 12 -12.00 -14.74 -2.24
N VAL A 13 -12.10 -13.97 -1.18
CA VAL A 13 -12.75 -14.40 0.06
C VAL A 13 -14.26 -14.54 -0.13
N LYS A 14 -14.82 -15.73 0.11
CA LYS A 14 -16.25 -16.05 -0.01
C LYS A 14 -17.05 -15.84 1.27
N SER A 15 -16.40 -15.84 2.42
CA SER A 15 -17.05 -15.69 3.72
C SER A 15 -17.11 -14.22 4.17
N ASN A 16 -18.06 -13.88 5.02
CA ASN A 16 -18.17 -12.54 5.59
C ASN A 16 -16.91 -12.14 6.35
N THR A 17 -16.26 -13.12 6.97
CA THR A 17 -14.96 -12.95 7.65
C THR A 17 -14.12 -14.20 7.44
N LEU A 18 -12.87 -14.02 7.04
CA LEU A 18 -11.89 -15.07 6.92
C LEU A 18 -10.81 -14.90 7.97
N ASN A 19 -10.60 -15.92 8.80
CA ASN A 19 -9.50 -15.92 9.75
C ASN A 19 -8.18 -16.22 9.02
N VAL A 20 -7.21 -15.36 9.24
CA VAL A 20 -5.82 -15.60 8.83
C VAL A 20 -5.06 -16.15 10.04
N ARG A 21 -4.35 -17.26 9.86
CA ARG A 21 -3.69 -18.00 10.95
C ARG A 21 -2.19 -18.10 10.74
N ARG A 22 -1.47 -18.36 11.84
CA ARG A 22 0.00 -18.51 11.81
C ARG A 22 0.46 -19.89 11.34
N GLU A 23 -0.43 -20.88 11.39
CA GLU A 23 -0.17 -22.26 10.98
C GLU A 23 -1.44 -22.82 10.31
N PRO A 24 -1.33 -23.84 9.43
CA PRO A 24 -2.47 -24.43 8.73
C PRO A 24 -3.27 -25.37 9.68
N SER A 25 -3.82 -24.80 10.74
CA SER A 25 -4.61 -25.52 11.75
C SER A 25 -5.72 -24.65 12.31
N ARG A 26 -6.90 -25.27 12.52
CA ARG A 26 -8.04 -24.58 13.18
C ARG A 26 -7.73 -24.16 14.62
N LYS A 27 -6.79 -24.79 15.29
CA LYS A 27 -6.35 -24.47 16.65
C LYS A 27 -5.25 -23.42 16.69
N ALA A 28 -4.57 -23.15 15.57
CA ALA A 28 -3.50 -22.18 15.49
C ALA A 28 -3.95 -20.76 15.82
N ARG A 29 -3.05 -19.98 16.39
CA ARG A 29 -3.27 -18.58 16.72
C ARG A 29 -3.62 -17.79 15.45
N ARG A 30 -4.66 -16.97 15.55
CA ARG A 30 -5.05 -16.06 14.49
C ARG A 30 -4.17 -14.81 14.49
N TRP A 31 -3.95 -14.25 13.31
CA TRP A 31 -3.57 -12.86 13.20
C TRP A 31 -4.75 -11.96 13.60
N ASN A 32 -4.46 -10.76 14.09
CA ASN A 32 -5.50 -9.89 14.68
C ASN A 32 -6.54 -9.36 13.68
N ASN A 33 -6.30 -9.52 12.38
CA ASN A 33 -7.22 -9.07 11.33
C ASN A 33 -7.91 -10.25 10.68
N VAL A 34 -9.16 -10.01 10.30
CA VAL A 34 -9.93 -10.90 9.43
C VAL A 34 -10.02 -10.28 8.03
N CYS A 35 -10.01 -11.13 7.02
CA CYS A 35 -10.26 -10.70 5.66
C CYS A 35 -11.77 -10.66 5.40
N PRO A 36 -12.34 -9.53 4.94
CA PRO A 36 -13.76 -9.42 4.61
C PRO A 36 -14.09 -10.11 3.29
N MET A 37 -15.37 -10.39 3.09
CA MET A 37 -15.89 -10.92 1.82
C MET A 37 -15.42 -10.09 0.62
N ASN A 38 -15.20 -10.75 -0.49
CA ASN A 38 -14.73 -10.21 -1.77
C ASN A 38 -13.33 -9.58 -1.76
N ARG A 39 -12.57 -9.63 -0.63
CA ARG A 39 -11.17 -9.23 -0.64
C ARG A 39 -10.35 -10.20 -1.49
N LEU A 40 -9.43 -9.66 -2.26
CA LEU A 40 -8.41 -10.46 -2.92
C LEU A 40 -7.23 -10.69 -1.98
N VAL A 41 -6.73 -11.91 -1.98
CA VAL A 41 -5.53 -12.34 -1.27
C VAL A 41 -4.68 -13.16 -2.22
N LEU A 42 -3.36 -13.10 -2.06
CA LEU A 42 -2.45 -14.03 -2.73
C LEU A 42 -2.48 -15.35 -1.97
N VAL A 43 -2.66 -16.45 -2.68
CA VAL A 43 -2.67 -17.80 -2.09
C VAL A 43 -1.88 -18.77 -2.96
N LYS A 44 -1.23 -19.74 -2.32
CA LYS A 44 -0.65 -20.90 -2.98
C LYS A 44 -0.99 -22.17 -2.21
N PRO A 45 -0.92 -23.36 -2.82
CA PRO A 45 -1.06 -24.63 -2.11
C PRO A 45 -0.09 -24.72 -0.93
N CYS A 46 -0.47 -25.42 0.11
CA CYS A 46 0.44 -25.82 1.19
C CYS A 46 0.32 -27.34 1.42
N ASP A 47 1.24 -27.90 2.19
CA ASP A 47 1.33 -29.36 2.43
C ASP A 47 0.20 -29.91 3.30
N VAL A 48 -0.68 -29.06 3.80
CA VAL A 48 -1.82 -29.45 4.64
C VAL A 48 -3.13 -29.32 3.86
N ASP A 49 -3.79 -30.43 3.64
CA ASP A 49 -5.07 -30.47 2.93
C ASP A 49 -6.11 -29.53 3.51
N GLY A 50 -6.83 -28.84 2.63
CA GLY A 50 -7.87 -27.89 3.02
C GLY A 50 -7.34 -26.51 3.43
N TRP A 51 -6.04 -26.23 3.24
CA TRP A 51 -5.42 -24.96 3.53
C TRP A 51 -4.66 -24.39 2.34
N TYR A 52 -4.58 -23.06 2.31
CA TYR A 52 -3.66 -22.32 1.46
C TYR A 52 -2.69 -21.52 2.33
N GLU A 53 -1.44 -21.45 1.87
CA GLU A 53 -0.52 -20.42 2.32
C GLU A 53 -0.92 -19.07 1.70
N THR A 54 -0.78 -18.01 2.47
CA THR A 54 -1.03 -16.62 2.08
C THR A 54 -0.01 -15.71 2.74
N LEU A 55 -0.10 -14.42 2.51
CA LEU A 55 0.74 -13.41 3.14
C LEU A 55 -0.08 -12.56 4.10
N TYR A 56 0.46 -12.31 5.27
CA TYR A 56 -0.06 -11.34 6.21
C TYR A 56 1.05 -10.39 6.64
N ARG A 57 0.99 -9.15 6.19
CA ARG A 57 2.05 -8.14 6.41
C ARG A 57 3.42 -8.60 5.90
N GLY A 58 3.46 -9.24 4.75
CA GLY A 58 4.68 -9.80 4.17
C GLY A 58 5.15 -11.12 4.79
N GLU A 59 4.52 -11.58 5.89
CA GLU A 59 4.87 -12.84 6.56
C GLU A 59 4.00 -13.99 6.08
N PRO A 60 4.51 -15.21 6.05
CA PRO A 60 3.74 -16.41 5.76
C PRO A 60 2.56 -16.56 6.73
N ALA A 61 1.41 -16.87 6.19
CA ALA A 61 0.18 -17.07 6.93
C ALA A 61 -0.70 -18.12 6.23
N TYR A 62 -1.79 -18.53 6.86
CA TYR A 62 -2.61 -19.61 6.35
C TYR A 62 -4.09 -19.29 6.42
N VAL A 63 -4.82 -19.70 5.38
CA VAL A 63 -6.27 -19.55 5.27
C VAL A 63 -6.90 -20.88 4.85
N MET A 64 -8.13 -21.14 5.29
CA MET A 64 -8.85 -22.34 4.89
C MET A 64 -9.33 -22.22 3.44
N ALA A 65 -9.01 -23.25 2.65
CA ALA A 65 -9.32 -23.29 1.22
C ALA A 65 -10.83 -23.21 0.92
N GLU A 66 -11.66 -23.80 1.79
CA GLU A 66 -13.13 -23.77 1.65
C GLU A 66 -13.73 -22.36 1.57
N PHE A 67 -13.04 -21.35 2.13
CA PHE A 67 -13.48 -19.94 2.13
C PHE A 67 -12.86 -19.10 1.01
N ILE A 68 -12.10 -19.72 0.13
CA ILE A 68 -11.42 -19.04 -0.99
C ILE A 68 -12.01 -19.53 -2.32
N LYS A 69 -12.34 -18.57 -3.18
CA LYS A 69 -12.60 -18.83 -4.60
C LYS A 69 -11.33 -18.44 -5.36
N LEU A 70 -10.65 -19.41 -5.95
CA LEU A 70 -9.53 -19.11 -6.84
C LEU A 70 -10.03 -18.36 -8.08
N LEU A 71 -9.29 -17.35 -8.49
CA LEU A 71 -9.58 -16.62 -9.71
C LEU A 71 -8.72 -17.17 -10.86
N ASP A 72 -9.30 -17.19 -12.04
CA ASP A 72 -8.60 -17.48 -13.28
C ASP A 72 -7.97 -16.19 -13.85
N ALA A 73 -7.06 -15.61 -13.06
CA ALA A 73 -6.33 -14.41 -13.42
C ALA A 73 -4.85 -14.63 -13.07
N PRO A 74 -3.93 -14.29 -13.99
CA PRO A 74 -2.50 -14.41 -13.71
C PRO A 74 -2.11 -13.46 -12.57
N VAL A 75 -1.17 -13.88 -11.75
CA VAL A 75 -0.55 -13.00 -10.75
C VAL A 75 0.66 -12.35 -11.42
N PRO A 76 0.65 -11.03 -11.64
CA PRO A 76 1.76 -10.34 -12.27
C PRO A 76 3.04 -10.43 -11.42
N ALA A 77 4.20 -10.45 -12.05
CA ALA A 77 5.48 -10.33 -11.36
C ALA A 77 5.59 -8.97 -10.65
N SER A 78 5.08 -7.92 -11.27
CA SER A 78 5.09 -6.56 -10.73
C SER A 78 4.21 -6.42 -9.48
N ILE A 79 4.82 -6.00 -8.37
CA ILE A 79 4.09 -5.63 -7.13
C ILE A 79 3.08 -4.52 -7.40
N VAL A 80 3.44 -3.54 -8.22
CA VAL A 80 2.57 -2.40 -8.56
C VAL A 80 1.29 -2.89 -9.24
N GLU A 81 1.40 -3.78 -10.23
CA GLU A 81 0.23 -4.35 -10.90
C GLU A 81 -0.65 -5.14 -9.93
N ARG A 82 -0.04 -5.92 -9.03
CA ARG A 82 -0.77 -6.61 -7.95
C ARG A 82 -1.49 -5.63 -7.02
N MET A 83 -0.81 -4.56 -6.58
CA MET A 83 -1.43 -3.52 -5.75
C MET A 83 -2.68 -2.93 -6.41
N LEU A 84 -2.56 -2.54 -7.67
CA LEU A 84 -3.65 -1.89 -8.40
C LEU A 84 -4.82 -2.86 -8.65
N PHE A 85 -4.54 -4.10 -9.03
CA PHE A 85 -5.56 -5.13 -9.20
C PHE A 85 -6.30 -5.42 -7.89
N MET A 86 -5.58 -5.50 -6.76
CA MET A 86 -6.17 -5.80 -5.45
C MET A 86 -6.86 -4.59 -4.81
N ALA A 87 -6.66 -3.38 -5.33
CA ALA A 87 -7.35 -2.18 -4.86
C ALA A 87 -8.83 -2.12 -5.29
N GLU A 88 -9.17 -2.61 -6.47
CA GLU A 88 -10.50 -2.50 -7.08
C GLU A 88 -11.62 -3.07 -6.18
N PRO A 89 -11.54 -4.30 -5.64
CA PRO A 89 -12.58 -4.85 -4.77
C PRO A 89 -12.65 -4.17 -3.39
N GLU A 90 -11.72 -3.32 -3.06
CA GLU A 90 -11.74 -2.54 -1.80
C GLU A 90 -12.55 -1.24 -1.93
N LYS A 91 -12.93 -0.83 -3.15
CA LYS A 91 -13.73 0.38 -3.40
C LYS A 91 -15.00 0.41 -2.56
N GLY A 92 -15.25 1.54 -1.93
CA GLY A 92 -16.41 1.74 -1.05
C GLY A 92 -16.25 1.21 0.39
N ARG A 93 -15.22 0.44 0.70
CA ARG A 93 -14.99 -0.07 2.06
C ARG A 93 -14.60 1.05 3.02
N ASN A 94 -14.98 0.89 4.27
CA ASN A 94 -14.67 1.82 5.35
C ASN A 94 -13.41 1.42 6.16
N LYS A 95 -13.04 2.22 7.14
CA LYS A 95 -11.81 2.08 7.94
C LYS A 95 -11.66 0.80 8.76
N SER A 96 -12.77 0.12 9.10
CA SER A 96 -12.78 -0.93 10.13
C SER A 96 -11.85 -2.11 9.84
N ILE A 97 -11.53 -2.34 8.58
CA ILE A 97 -10.73 -3.47 8.12
C ILE A 97 -9.24 -3.17 7.92
N TYR A 98 -8.85 -1.89 7.91
CA TYR A 98 -7.45 -1.46 7.78
C TYR A 98 -6.84 -1.04 9.11
N PHE A 99 -7.68 -0.84 10.10
CA PHE A 99 -7.37 -0.28 11.38
C PHE A 99 -7.86 -1.19 12.49
N ASN A 100 -7.04 -1.99 13.07
CA ASN A 100 -7.33 -2.83 14.23
C ASN A 100 -7.87 -2.05 15.44
N GLY A 101 -9.02 -1.38 15.31
CA GLY A 101 -9.62 -0.59 16.38
C GLY A 101 -8.97 0.77 16.64
N TYR A 102 -7.94 1.16 15.91
CA TYR A 102 -7.38 2.50 16.02
C TYR A 102 -8.29 3.53 15.36
N GLY A 103 -8.74 4.51 16.13
CA GLY A 103 -9.42 5.68 15.59
C GLY A 103 -8.46 6.58 14.81
N GLY A 104 -8.99 7.45 13.94
CA GLY A 104 -8.21 8.47 13.26
C GLY A 104 -8.16 8.34 11.74
N LYS A 105 -7.23 9.05 11.14
CA LYS A 105 -7.01 9.07 9.69
C LYS A 105 -6.33 7.77 9.26
N TRP A 106 -6.85 7.12 8.23
CA TRP A 106 -6.39 5.81 7.77
C TRP A 106 -5.96 5.78 6.30
N CYS A 107 -5.77 6.95 5.67
CA CYS A 107 -5.30 7.02 4.31
C CYS A 107 -3.94 6.32 4.12
N HIS A 108 -2.98 6.61 5.02
CA HIS A 108 -1.65 6.00 4.95
C HIS A 108 -1.69 4.49 5.25
N ARG A 109 -2.51 4.09 6.23
CA ARG A 109 -2.70 2.66 6.52
C ARG A 109 -3.25 1.87 5.34
N PHE A 110 -4.13 2.47 4.55
CA PHE A 110 -4.64 1.83 3.34
C PHE A 110 -3.55 1.70 2.28
N ALA A 111 -2.76 2.76 2.06
CA ALA A 111 -1.65 2.73 1.11
C ALA A 111 -0.62 1.65 1.47
N ASP A 112 -0.18 1.62 2.73
CA ASP A 112 0.73 0.60 3.23
C ASP A 112 0.13 -0.82 3.15
N TRP A 113 -1.17 -0.94 3.47
CA TRP A 113 -1.88 -2.21 3.37
C TRP A 113 -1.91 -2.75 1.95
N LEU A 114 -2.11 -1.90 0.93
CA LEU A 114 -2.07 -2.32 -0.47
C LEU A 114 -0.71 -2.93 -0.82
N ALA A 115 0.38 -2.27 -0.46
CA ALA A 115 1.72 -2.77 -0.73
C ALA A 115 1.97 -4.11 -0.02
N MET A 116 1.64 -4.21 1.28
CA MET A 116 1.78 -5.46 2.04
C MET A 116 0.93 -6.61 1.48
N ASN A 117 -0.31 -6.32 1.10
CA ASN A 117 -1.22 -7.34 0.57
C ASN A 117 -0.80 -7.83 -0.82
N ALA A 118 -0.07 -7.00 -1.56
CA ALA A 118 0.55 -7.34 -2.83
C ALA A 118 1.89 -8.10 -2.69
N GLY A 119 2.35 -8.32 -1.45
CA GLY A 119 3.55 -9.10 -1.15
C GLY A 119 4.77 -8.28 -0.69
N MET A 120 4.63 -6.97 -0.48
CA MET A 120 5.74 -6.15 0.02
C MET A 120 6.02 -6.44 1.50
N PRO A 121 7.27 -6.70 1.92
CA PRO A 121 7.62 -6.83 3.33
C PRO A 121 7.39 -5.54 4.12
N THR A 122 7.08 -5.68 5.41
CA THR A 122 6.73 -4.55 6.26
C THR A 122 7.87 -3.53 6.43
N GLU A 123 9.11 -3.99 6.41
CA GLU A 123 10.32 -3.15 6.50
C GLU A 123 10.59 -2.33 5.23
N MET A 124 9.98 -2.72 4.12
CA MET A 124 10.12 -2.06 2.82
C MET A 124 9.08 -0.96 2.58
N ILE A 125 8.27 -0.64 3.58
CA ILE A 125 7.20 0.35 3.50
C ILE A 125 7.23 1.30 4.71
N PRO A 126 6.62 2.49 4.65
CA PRO A 126 6.58 3.43 5.76
C PRO A 126 5.90 2.90 7.03
N ASN A 127 4.94 2.00 6.89
CA ASN A 127 4.17 1.37 7.98
C ASN A 127 3.69 2.34 9.07
N THR A 128 3.15 3.46 8.67
CA THR A 128 2.72 4.53 9.57
C THR A 128 1.25 4.93 9.35
N SER A 129 0.67 5.65 10.30
CA SER A 129 -0.62 6.35 10.13
C SER A 129 -0.46 7.86 9.93
N ASN A 130 0.77 8.38 9.97
CA ASN A 130 1.10 9.80 9.89
C ASN A 130 1.75 10.12 8.55
N CYS A 131 1.12 10.96 7.75
CA CYS A 131 1.61 11.30 6.41
C CYS A 131 2.97 12.01 6.43
N GLY A 132 3.22 12.88 7.41
CA GLY A 132 4.52 13.54 7.55
C GLY A 132 5.64 12.55 7.86
N LYS A 133 5.39 11.60 8.78
CA LYS A 133 6.35 10.51 9.06
C LYS A 133 6.56 9.61 7.82
N GLY A 134 5.53 9.42 7.00
CA GLY A 134 5.67 8.71 5.73
C GLY A 134 6.64 9.41 4.78
N ILE A 135 6.53 10.73 4.63
CA ILE A 135 7.49 11.52 3.83
C ILE A 135 8.92 11.39 4.40
N VAL A 136 9.07 11.51 5.72
CA VAL A 136 10.39 11.32 6.36
C VAL A 136 10.94 9.94 6.04
N TRP A 137 10.13 8.90 6.15
CA TRP A 137 10.56 7.54 5.81
C TRP A 137 11.07 7.45 4.36
N PHE A 138 10.32 7.97 3.39
CA PHE A 138 10.76 7.97 1.98
C PHE A 138 12.06 8.76 1.78
N ALA A 139 12.25 9.82 2.52
CA ALA A 139 13.44 10.66 2.39
C ALA A 139 14.69 10.08 3.09
N THR A 140 14.52 9.16 4.05
CA THR A 140 15.63 8.69 4.92
C THR A 140 15.90 7.19 4.84
N ASN A 141 14.97 6.39 4.36
CA ASN A 141 15.11 4.94 4.40
C ASN A 141 15.84 4.42 3.15
N PRO A 142 16.87 3.58 3.30
CA PRO A 142 17.62 3.02 2.17
C PRO A 142 16.78 2.07 1.29
N ASN A 143 15.64 1.56 1.81
CA ASN A 143 14.70 0.75 1.04
C ASN A 143 13.68 1.59 0.24
N SER A 144 13.93 2.89 0.12
CA SER A 144 13.13 3.84 -0.64
C SER A 144 13.91 4.32 -1.86
N ASN A 145 13.22 4.55 -2.97
CA ASN A 145 13.75 5.26 -4.12
C ASN A 145 13.57 6.79 -3.99
N GLY A 146 13.39 7.27 -2.76
CA GLY A 146 13.37 8.68 -2.43
C GLY A 146 12.00 9.33 -2.38
N PHE A 147 12.03 10.62 -2.05
CA PHE A 147 10.86 11.50 -2.06
C PHE A 147 11.07 12.68 -3.00
N TYR A 148 10.16 12.88 -3.94
CA TYR A 148 10.20 13.92 -4.96
C TYR A 148 9.24 15.05 -4.58
N PHE A 149 9.75 16.15 -4.04
CA PHE A 149 8.94 17.33 -3.74
C PHE A 149 8.49 18.03 -5.03
N LYS A 150 7.24 18.42 -5.08
CA LYS A 150 6.70 19.16 -6.22
C LYS A 150 7.32 20.55 -6.37
N ASN A 151 7.70 21.19 -5.26
CA ASN A 151 8.34 22.50 -5.28
C ASN A 151 9.14 22.76 -3.99
N THR A 152 10.01 23.76 -4.06
CA THR A 152 10.90 24.17 -2.96
C THR A 152 10.13 24.58 -1.71
N ASN A 153 8.97 25.24 -1.84
CA ASN A 153 8.19 25.66 -0.67
C ASN A 153 7.68 24.47 0.15
N HIS A 154 7.24 23.41 -0.50
CA HIS A 154 6.85 22.18 0.19
C HIS A 154 8.03 21.52 0.89
N LYS A 155 9.19 21.45 0.23
CA LYS A 155 10.44 20.94 0.81
C LYS A 155 10.83 21.72 2.06
N MET A 156 10.92 23.04 1.98
CA MET A 156 11.30 23.90 3.11
C MET A 156 10.35 23.77 4.31
N ARG A 157 9.05 23.70 4.07
CA ARG A 157 8.05 23.46 5.13
C ARG A 157 8.22 22.12 5.82
N MET A 158 8.56 21.07 5.07
CA MET A 158 8.82 19.75 5.64
C MET A 158 10.09 19.74 6.48
N ILE A 159 11.16 20.37 6.03
CA ILE A 159 12.40 20.54 6.80
C ILE A 159 12.13 21.29 8.11
N GLN A 160 11.36 22.36 8.06
CA GLN A 160 10.95 23.10 9.26
C GLN A 160 10.19 22.24 10.27
N ALA A 161 9.30 21.36 9.79
CA ALA A 161 8.52 20.47 10.66
C ALA A 161 9.30 19.25 11.16
N TYR A 162 10.28 18.83 10.40
CA TYR A 162 11.11 17.65 10.66
C TYR A 162 12.60 17.99 10.41
N PRO A 163 13.26 18.64 11.38
CA PRO A 163 14.65 19.11 11.23
C PRO A 163 15.66 18.02 10.84
N ALA A 164 15.37 16.76 11.17
CA ALA A 164 16.18 15.62 10.72
C ALA A 164 16.34 15.54 9.19
N LEU A 165 15.45 16.16 8.42
CA LEU A 165 15.55 16.22 6.97
C LEU A 165 16.60 17.22 6.46
N GLU A 166 17.05 18.15 7.30
CA GLU A 166 18.03 19.18 6.93
C GLU A 166 19.40 18.60 6.59
N HIS A 167 19.76 17.51 7.26
CA HIS A 167 21.07 16.85 7.13
C HIS A 167 21.11 15.78 6.05
N LEU A 168 20.01 15.55 5.34
CA LEU A 168 19.98 14.53 4.30
C LEU A 168 20.63 15.01 3.01
N SER A 169 21.35 14.09 2.36
CA SER A 169 21.88 14.33 1.03
C SER A 169 20.75 14.72 0.06
N ASN A 170 21.04 15.60 -0.89
CA ASN A 170 20.08 16.00 -1.90
C ASN A 170 19.59 14.84 -2.79
N GLU A 171 20.22 13.68 -2.72
CA GLU A 171 19.86 12.48 -3.49
C GLU A 171 18.52 11.87 -3.09
N LEU A 172 18.13 11.98 -1.80
CA LEU A 172 16.86 11.45 -1.30
C LEU A 172 15.79 12.54 -1.14
N LEU A 173 16.17 13.80 -1.14
CA LEU A 173 15.30 14.96 -1.06
C LEU A 173 15.41 15.76 -2.36
N VAL A 174 14.75 15.29 -3.40
CA VAL A 174 14.77 15.95 -4.71
C VAL A 174 13.62 16.94 -4.80
N THR A 175 13.93 18.18 -5.19
CA THR A 175 12.93 19.11 -5.71
C THR A 175 12.95 18.99 -7.21
N GLU A 176 11.93 18.34 -7.77
CA GLU A 176 11.83 18.17 -9.20
C GLU A 176 10.52 18.68 -9.73
N THR A 177 10.57 19.75 -10.50
CA THR A 177 9.45 20.21 -11.33
C THR A 177 9.18 19.25 -12.49
N ALA A 178 10.12 18.37 -12.81
CA ALA A 178 10.07 17.44 -13.94
C ALA A 178 9.74 15.99 -13.54
N TYR A 179 9.53 15.67 -12.25
CA TYR A 179 9.16 14.31 -11.85
C TYR A 179 7.79 13.93 -12.39
N ILE A 180 7.76 12.89 -13.19
CA ILE A 180 6.51 12.31 -13.70
C ILE A 180 6.13 11.15 -12.79
N PRO A 181 5.06 11.27 -11.99
CA PRO A 181 4.65 10.22 -11.09
C PRO A 181 4.27 8.95 -11.85
N GLN A 182 4.58 7.82 -11.29
CA GLN A 182 4.34 6.52 -11.89
C GLN A 182 3.34 5.72 -11.07
N PRO A 183 2.63 4.76 -11.68
CA PRO A 183 1.80 3.82 -10.92
C PRO A 183 2.60 3.20 -9.76
N GLY A 184 1.96 3.12 -8.60
CA GLY A 184 2.57 2.66 -7.36
C GLY A 184 3.14 3.77 -6.47
N ASP A 185 3.44 4.96 -6.99
CA ASP A 185 3.94 6.05 -6.17
C ASP A 185 2.93 6.47 -5.10
N TYR A 186 3.44 6.79 -3.91
CA TYR A 186 2.65 7.41 -2.85
C TYR A 186 2.56 8.90 -3.12
N VAL A 187 1.37 9.41 -3.44
CA VAL A 187 1.16 10.85 -3.61
C VAL A 187 0.66 11.47 -2.32
N TYR A 188 1.33 12.52 -1.87
CA TYR A 188 1.02 13.20 -0.62
C TYR A 188 0.37 14.56 -0.87
N PHE A 189 -0.69 14.86 -0.07
CA PHE A 189 -1.49 16.06 -0.22
C PHE A 189 -1.50 16.89 1.05
N ARG A 190 -1.52 18.20 0.85
CA ARG A 190 -1.81 19.19 1.86
C ARG A 190 -3.21 19.76 1.61
N TRP A 191 -4.25 19.06 2.10
CA TRP A 191 -5.61 19.56 2.04
C TRP A 191 -5.82 20.57 3.15
N LYS A 192 -5.62 21.78 2.94
CA LYS A 192 -6.14 22.89 3.52
C LYS A 192 -5.54 23.94 4.11
N LYS A 193 -6.25 24.71 4.19
CA LYS A 193 -6.86 25.95 4.67
C LYS A 193 -6.08 26.83 5.66
N ALA A 194 -5.06 26.41 6.33
CA ALA A 194 -4.20 27.32 7.03
C ALA A 194 -2.95 27.52 6.17
N ALA A 195 -2.72 28.72 5.73
CA ALA A 195 -1.51 29.12 5.01
C ALA A 195 -0.26 28.68 5.77
N ASP A 196 -0.36 28.51 7.07
CA ASP A 196 0.74 28.28 8.01
C ASP A 196 0.89 26.82 8.47
N SER A 197 -0.03 25.89 8.10
CA SER A 197 0.12 24.51 8.55
C SER A 197 1.10 23.75 7.67
N VAL A 198 2.15 23.24 8.27
CA VAL A 198 3.13 22.33 7.66
C VAL A 198 2.53 20.94 7.40
N ASN A 199 1.31 20.70 7.88
CA ASN A 199 0.71 19.38 7.96
C ASN A 199 0.31 18.81 6.60
N VAL A 200 1.06 17.84 6.14
CA VAL A 200 0.61 16.89 5.12
C VAL A 200 -0.55 16.09 5.71
N SER A 201 -1.69 16.12 5.06
CA SER A 201 -2.95 15.67 5.65
C SER A 201 -3.53 14.41 5.01
N HIS A 202 -3.02 14.01 3.85
CA HIS A 202 -3.55 12.89 3.09
C HIS A 202 -2.48 12.23 2.22
N VAL A 203 -2.75 10.98 1.83
CA VAL A 203 -1.92 10.19 0.91
C VAL A 203 -2.81 9.24 0.12
N GLY A 204 -2.45 9.02 -1.14
CA GLY A 204 -2.99 8.01 -2.03
C GLY A 204 -1.89 7.25 -2.75
N ILE A 205 -2.27 6.22 -3.49
CA ILE A 205 -1.39 5.49 -4.42
C ILE A 205 -1.75 5.90 -5.83
N VAL A 206 -0.76 6.31 -6.62
CA VAL A 206 -0.94 6.60 -8.05
C VAL A 206 -1.34 5.31 -8.77
N ALA A 207 -2.50 5.34 -9.41
CA ALA A 207 -3.02 4.21 -10.20
C ALA A 207 -2.65 4.34 -11.68
N ALA A 208 -2.69 5.57 -12.19
CA ALA A 208 -2.31 5.88 -13.56
C ALA A 208 -1.83 7.33 -13.67
N THR A 209 -0.97 7.57 -14.64
CA THR A 209 -0.53 8.92 -15.04
C THR A 209 -0.80 9.10 -16.52
N THR A 210 -1.40 10.22 -16.86
CA THR A 210 -1.62 10.67 -18.23
C THR A 210 -0.99 12.05 -18.43
N SER A 211 -1.05 12.60 -19.64
CA SER A 211 -0.59 13.98 -19.88
C SER A 211 -1.44 14.96 -19.06
N GLY A 212 -0.89 15.45 -17.94
CA GLY A 212 -1.52 16.46 -17.10
C GLY A 212 -2.33 15.95 -15.91
N GLN A 213 -2.57 14.65 -15.75
CA GLN A 213 -3.37 14.10 -14.64
C GLN A 213 -2.79 12.82 -14.05
N ILE A 214 -3.05 12.63 -12.76
CA ILE A 214 -2.93 11.34 -12.08
C ILE A 214 -4.31 10.86 -11.64
N THR A 215 -4.50 9.53 -11.65
CA THR A 215 -5.59 8.86 -10.97
C THR A 215 -5.01 8.12 -9.77
N THR A 216 -5.70 8.15 -8.64
CA THR A 216 -5.21 7.59 -7.37
C THR A 216 -6.19 6.61 -6.76
N TRP A 217 -5.68 5.65 -5.98
CA TRP A 217 -6.43 4.90 -5.00
C TRP A 217 -6.18 5.47 -3.60
N GLU A 218 -7.24 5.78 -2.88
CA GLU A 218 -7.16 6.46 -1.59
C GLU A 218 -8.02 5.79 -0.53
N GLY A 219 -7.42 5.53 0.63
CA GLY A 219 -8.16 5.28 1.85
C GLY A 219 -8.63 6.58 2.50
N ASN A 220 -9.75 6.54 3.20
CA ASN A 220 -10.33 7.72 3.85
C ASN A 220 -10.74 8.86 2.89
N ALA A 221 -11.00 8.52 1.65
CA ALA A 221 -11.59 9.43 0.68
C ALA A 221 -13.09 9.59 1.01
N SER A 222 -13.44 10.62 1.78
CA SER A 222 -14.79 10.80 2.36
C SER A 222 -15.22 9.60 3.23
N GLY A 223 -14.29 9.05 4.03
CA GLY A 223 -14.52 7.95 4.94
C GLY A 223 -14.52 6.54 4.32
N LYS A 224 -14.23 6.43 3.03
CA LYS A 224 -14.23 5.16 2.28
C LYS A 224 -12.95 5.03 1.45
N VAL A 225 -12.73 3.83 0.91
CA VAL A 225 -11.78 3.64 -0.19
C VAL A 225 -12.41 4.17 -1.47
N GLY A 226 -11.67 4.99 -2.20
CA GLY A 226 -12.15 5.57 -3.45
C GLY A 226 -11.03 5.82 -4.45
N GLN A 227 -11.45 6.07 -5.66
CA GLN A 227 -10.57 6.52 -6.75
C GLN A 227 -10.83 8.01 -7.00
N ARG A 228 -9.77 8.77 -7.23
CA ARG A 228 -9.83 10.20 -7.53
C ARG A 228 -8.83 10.56 -8.61
N SER A 229 -9.08 11.70 -9.28
CA SER A 229 -8.17 12.26 -10.27
C SER A 229 -7.76 13.66 -9.86
N TYR A 230 -6.50 14.00 -10.13
CA TYR A 230 -5.91 15.29 -9.83
C TYR A 230 -5.08 15.78 -11.01
N SER A 231 -5.10 17.08 -11.26
CA SER A 231 -4.13 17.68 -12.17
C SER A 231 -2.70 17.50 -11.62
N LEU A 232 -1.74 17.26 -12.48
CA LEU A 232 -0.32 17.28 -12.09
C LEU A 232 0.07 18.66 -11.52
N ASP A 233 -0.64 19.73 -11.90
CA ASP A 233 -0.42 21.09 -11.40
C ASP A 233 -1.20 21.43 -10.14
N ASP A 234 -1.94 20.48 -9.56
CA ASP A 234 -2.67 20.73 -8.32
C ASP A 234 -1.72 21.20 -7.21
N ALA A 235 -1.95 22.41 -6.71
CA ALA A 235 -1.14 23.02 -5.68
C ALA A 235 -1.23 22.31 -4.31
N GLN A 236 -2.18 21.41 -4.15
CA GLN A 236 -2.33 20.59 -2.93
C GLN A 236 -1.36 19.39 -2.91
N ILE A 237 -0.82 18.99 -4.06
CA ILE A 237 0.18 17.92 -4.13
C ILE A 237 1.49 18.43 -3.54
N VAL A 238 1.96 17.77 -2.49
CA VAL A 238 3.25 18.06 -1.83
C VAL A 238 4.41 17.40 -2.57
N GLY A 239 4.20 16.17 -3.01
CA GLY A 239 5.20 15.37 -3.69
C GLY A 239 4.85 13.90 -3.72
N TYR A 240 5.83 13.10 -4.16
CA TYR A 240 5.67 11.67 -4.40
C TYR A 240 6.77 10.88 -3.71
N GLY A 241 6.40 9.82 -3.02
CA GLY A 241 7.32 8.84 -2.45
C GLY A 241 7.32 7.57 -3.29
N ARG A 242 8.49 7.08 -3.65
CA ARG A 242 8.64 5.86 -4.43
C ARG A 242 9.25 4.75 -3.62
N LEU A 243 8.57 3.60 -3.55
CA LEU A 243 9.13 2.39 -2.94
C LEU A 243 10.20 1.79 -3.87
N CYS A 244 11.17 1.09 -3.27
CA CYS A 244 12.04 0.21 -4.02
C CYS A 244 11.27 -1.07 -4.34
N TYR A 245 10.77 -1.18 -5.57
CA TYR A 245 9.99 -2.33 -6.04
C TYR A 245 10.85 -3.44 -6.63
N SER A 246 12.19 -3.40 -6.45
CA SER A 246 13.07 -4.43 -6.97
C SER A 246 12.76 -5.80 -6.37
N ASP A 247 12.30 -6.67 -7.21
CA ASP A 247 12.39 -8.15 -7.26
C ASP A 247 12.39 -8.95 -5.95
N ILE A 248 11.36 -8.74 -5.11
CA ILE A 248 11.18 -9.54 -3.90
C ILE A 248 10.60 -10.93 -4.23
N PHE A 249 10.09 -11.15 -5.44
CA PHE A 249 9.48 -12.41 -5.88
C PHE A 249 10.33 -13.26 -6.84
N GLU A 250 11.51 -12.79 -7.26
CA GLU A 250 12.41 -13.59 -8.10
C GLU A 250 13.29 -14.59 -7.32
N ALA A 251 13.19 -14.64 -6.00
CA ALA A 251 14.04 -15.49 -5.17
C ALA A 251 13.30 -16.68 -4.54
N THR A 252 12.49 -17.39 -5.32
CA THR A 252 12.12 -18.77 -4.95
C THR A 252 12.09 -19.61 -6.22
N PRO A 253 13.18 -20.40 -6.46
CA PRO A 253 13.15 -21.44 -7.49
C PRO A 253 12.11 -22.50 -7.17
#